data_b05663130ee503b9687f79b688c596ce
#
_entry.id   b05663130ee503b9687f79b688c596ce
#
_cell.length_a   1.000
_cell.length_b   1.000
_cell.length_c   1.000
_cell.angle_alpha   90.00
_cell.angle_beta   90.00
_cell.angle_gamma   90.00
#
_symmetry.space_group_name_H-M   'P 1'
#
loop_
_entity.id
_entity.type
_entity.pdbx_description
1 polymer ?
#
loop_
_entity_poly.entity_id
_entity_poly.type
_entity_poly.pdbx_seq_one_letter_code
_entity_poly.pdbx_strand_id
1 'polypeptide(L)'
;MAPMQISTNLVAAPSRVRQTTFVALAVCLAAIVAACVIVVAGLTTSFATAPFSPRVQDGHIPEGATVSLDDDHLPAIGKLDPALLSAMREAATDAAGSGLDFPVASGWRSAQYQDWMLRIAVETYGSEDVARQFVATPEESSHVTGKAVDIGSVDAQSWLSQHGADYGLCQVYANEPWHYERLIDPGDVCPQMVPDASSAREG
;
A
#
# COMPACT_ATOMS: atom_id res chain seq x y z
N MET A 1 30.26 56.14 76.45
CA MET A 1 30.56 54.95 75.68
C MET A 1 29.37 54.00 75.82
N ALA A 2 28.52 53.89 74.79
CA ALA A 2 27.38 52.97 74.83
C ALA A 2 27.77 51.74 74.01
N PRO A 3 27.43 50.48 74.41
CA PRO A 3 27.75 49.29 73.63
C PRO A 3 26.74 49.10 72.53
N MET A 4 27.26 48.79 71.35
CA MET A 4 26.52 48.47 70.12
C MET A 4 25.96 47.05 70.29
N GLN A 5 24.61 46.94 70.23
CA GLN A 5 23.93 45.65 70.25
C GLN A 5 23.87 45.14 68.81
N ILE A 6 24.44 43.99 68.53
CA ILE A 6 24.37 43.29 67.29
C ILE A 6 23.10 42.36 67.34
N SER A 7 22.04 42.76 66.55
CA SER A 7 20.88 41.89 66.39
C SER A 7 21.21 40.78 65.39
N THR A 8 21.35 39.57 65.83
CA THR A 8 21.40 38.37 64.97
C THR A 8 19.99 37.91 64.59
N ASN A 9 19.63 38.15 63.36
CA ASN A 9 18.39 37.57 62.79
C ASN A 9 18.53 36.06 62.63
N LEU A 10 17.92 35.30 63.55
CA LEU A 10 17.74 33.89 63.42
C LEU A 10 16.73 33.59 62.34
N VAL A 11 17.18 33.11 61.19
CA VAL A 11 16.34 32.54 60.15
C VAL A 11 15.72 31.26 60.71
N ALA A 12 14.43 31.28 60.97
CA ALA A 12 13.68 30.14 61.48
C ALA A 12 13.72 28.97 60.48
N ALA A 13 14.24 27.82 60.90
CA ALA A 13 14.19 26.60 60.10
C ALA A 13 12.72 26.20 59.78
N PRO A 14 12.41 25.80 58.57
CA PRO A 14 11.03 25.40 58.21
C PRO A 14 10.57 24.22 59.07
N SER A 15 9.37 24.29 59.59
CA SER A 15 8.80 23.25 60.47
C SER A 15 8.76 21.91 59.70
N ARG A 16 9.08 20.79 60.36
CA ARG A 16 9.12 19.44 59.79
C ARG A 16 7.81 19.09 59.04
N VAL A 17 6.67 19.60 59.48
CA VAL A 17 5.35 19.44 58.83
C VAL A 17 5.30 20.13 57.48
N ARG A 18 5.86 21.31 57.28
CA ARG A 18 5.94 21.99 55.99
C ARG A 18 6.83 21.25 55.00
N GLN A 19 7.93 20.69 55.49
CA GLN A 19 8.87 19.95 54.65
C GLN A 19 8.28 18.63 54.16
N THR A 20 7.53 17.89 55.00
CA THR A 20 6.85 16.66 54.63
C THR A 20 5.72 16.90 53.64
N THR A 21 4.96 17.99 53.77
CA THR A 21 3.91 18.34 52.80
C THR A 21 4.48 18.72 51.44
N PHE A 22 5.60 19.45 51.36
CA PHE A 22 6.26 19.77 50.09
C PHE A 22 6.83 18.52 49.39
N VAL A 23 7.39 17.59 50.12
CA VAL A 23 7.91 16.33 49.59
C VAL A 23 6.76 15.46 49.07
N ALA A 24 5.65 15.34 49.80
CA ALA A 24 4.48 14.59 49.37
C ALA A 24 3.86 15.17 48.06
N LEU A 25 3.73 16.50 47.98
CA LEU A 25 3.23 17.18 46.78
C LEU A 25 4.15 16.95 45.56
N ALA A 26 5.47 17.03 45.74
CA ALA A 26 6.46 16.80 44.70
C ALA A 26 6.41 15.36 44.18
N VAL A 27 6.24 14.36 45.06
CA VAL A 27 6.11 12.95 44.70
C VAL A 27 4.81 12.69 43.93
N CYS A 28 3.67 13.28 44.38
CA CYS A 28 2.40 13.17 43.64
C CYS A 28 2.46 13.80 42.25
N LEU A 29 3.11 14.97 42.14
CA LEU A 29 3.27 15.65 40.85
C LEU A 29 4.13 14.81 39.88
N ALA A 30 5.25 14.25 40.36
CA ALA A 30 6.10 13.38 39.56
C ALA A 30 5.38 12.10 39.11
N ALA A 31 4.54 11.50 39.96
CA ALA A 31 3.75 10.33 39.61
C ALA A 31 2.69 10.66 38.54
N ILE A 32 2.03 11.82 38.62
CA ILE A 32 1.06 12.27 37.61
C ILE A 32 1.76 12.52 36.27
N VAL A 33 2.92 13.19 36.27
CA VAL A 33 3.68 13.44 35.03
C VAL A 33 4.14 12.12 34.40
N ALA A 34 4.63 11.15 35.18
CA ALA A 34 5.02 9.84 34.71
C ALA A 34 3.83 9.07 34.11
N ALA A 35 2.67 9.10 34.76
CA ALA A 35 1.46 8.49 34.24
C ALA A 35 0.99 9.13 32.92
N CYS A 36 1.02 10.46 32.82
CA CYS A 36 0.70 11.18 31.57
C CYS A 36 1.66 10.82 30.43
N VAL A 37 2.96 10.72 30.70
CA VAL A 37 3.98 10.33 29.69
C VAL A 37 3.73 8.91 29.19
N ILE A 38 3.41 7.96 30.09
CA ILE A 38 3.10 6.57 29.71
C ILE A 38 1.84 6.51 28.86
N VAL A 39 0.78 7.25 29.20
CA VAL A 39 -0.47 7.29 28.44
C VAL A 39 -0.23 7.90 27.05
N VAL A 40 0.50 9.01 26.95
CA VAL A 40 0.81 9.66 25.66
C VAL A 40 1.69 8.74 24.80
N ALA A 41 2.72 8.11 25.39
CA ALA A 41 3.56 7.15 24.68
C ALA A 41 2.76 5.93 24.19
N GLY A 42 1.84 5.41 25.02
CA GLY A 42 0.94 4.31 24.64
C GLY A 42 -0.02 4.67 23.50
N LEU A 43 -0.56 5.88 23.52
CA LEU A 43 -1.42 6.39 22.45
C LEU A 43 -0.65 6.57 21.13
N THR A 44 0.56 7.14 21.18
CA THR A 44 1.37 7.35 19.96
C THR A 44 1.84 6.04 19.35
N THR A 45 2.20 5.03 20.13
CA THR A 45 2.57 3.71 19.61
C THR A 45 1.38 2.96 19.01
N SER A 46 0.18 3.12 19.58
CA SER A 46 -1.04 2.50 19.03
C SER A 46 -1.45 3.11 17.67
N PHE A 47 -1.20 4.39 17.46
CA PHE A 47 -1.45 5.02 16.13
C PHE A 47 -0.37 4.67 15.11
N ALA A 48 0.87 4.43 15.53
CA ALA A 48 1.99 4.11 14.63
C ALA A 48 2.02 2.64 14.17
N THR A 49 1.23 1.75 14.80
CA THR A 49 1.28 0.30 14.56
C THR A 49 -0.03 -0.30 14.05
N ALA A 50 -1.01 0.51 13.63
CA ALA A 50 -2.18 -0.03 12.95
C ALA A 50 -1.74 -0.71 11.64
N PRO A 51 -2.01 -2.02 11.45
CA PRO A 51 -1.61 -2.70 10.23
C PRO A 51 -2.27 -2.03 9.04
N PHE A 52 -1.52 -1.86 7.94
CA PHE A 52 -2.09 -1.37 6.69
C PHE A 52 -3.19 -2.33 6.24
N SER A 53 -4.32 -1.77 5.85
CA SER A 53 -5.43 -2.50 5.23
C SER A 53 -5.77 -1.80 3.92
N PRO A 54 -5.66 -2.48 2.77
CA PRO A 54 -5.91 -1.87 1.47
C PRO A 54 -7.37 -1.41 1.36
N ARG A 55 -7.58 -0.29 0.68
CA ARG A 55 -8.89 0.36 0.49
C ARG A 55 -9.07 0.68 -0.99
N VAL A 56 -10.28 1.07 -1.37
CA VAL A 56 -10.61 1.49 -2.74
C VAL A 56 -9.66 2.58 -3.25
N GLN A 57 -9.27 3.56 -2.42
CA GLN A 57 -8.31 4.61 -2.79
C GLN A 57 -6.90 4.11 -3.11
N ASP A 58 -6.56 2.91 -2.65
CA ASP A 58 -5.28 2.24 -2.93
C ASP A 58 -5.35 1.40 -4.22
N GLY A 59 -6.49 1.38 -4.91
CA GLY A 59 -6.75 0.54 -6.07
C GLY A 59 -7.22 -0.88 -5.70
N HIS A 60 -7.59 -1.11 -4.43
CA HIS A 60 -8.05 -2.43 -3.99
C HIS A 60 -9.43 -2.76 -4.56
N ILE A 61 -9.51 -3.89 -5.24
CA ILE A 61 -10.74 -4.58 -5.61
C ILE A 61 -10.82 -5.81 -4.70
N PRO A 62 -11.92 -6.06 -3.97
CA PRO A 62 -12.04 -7.20 -3.07
C PRO A 62 -11.82 -8.54 -3.79
N GLU A 63 -11.22 -9.51 -3.12
CA GLU A 63 -10.98 -10.84 -3.67
C GLU A 63 -12.28 -11.48 -4.18
N GLY A 64 -12.23 -12.04 -5.40
CA GLY A 64 -13.39 -12.63 -6.07
C GLY A 64 -14.39 -11.63 -6.66
N ALA A 65 -14.19 -10.31 -6.45
CA ALA A 65 -14.93 -9.26 -7.13
C ALA A 65 -14.20 -8.80 -8.38
N THR A 66 -14.95 -8.19 -9.31
CA THR A 66 -14.43 -7.52 -10.50
C THR A 66 -15.14 -6.19 -10.70
N VAL A 67 -14.53 -5.30 -11.46
CA VAL A 67 -15.10 -4.01 -11.86
C VAL A 67 -15.08 -3.87 -13.38
N SER A 68 -15.83 -2.93 -13.91
CA SER A 68 -15.84 -2.62 -15.34
C SER A 68 -14.65 -1.74 -15.73
N LEU A 69 -14.20 -1.87 -16.97
CA LEU A 69 -13.27 -0.90 -17.58
C LEU A 69 -13.85 0.53 -17.63
N ASP A 70 -15.16 0.70 -17.48
CA ASP A 70 -15.86 2.00 -17.50
C ASP A 70 -16.02 2.62 -16.09
N ASP A 71 -15.55 1.95 -15.04
CA ASP A 71 -15.60 2.45 -13.67
C ASP A 71 -14.48 3.47 -13.36
N ASP A 72 -14.35 4.52 -14.17
CA ASP A 72 -13.31 5.55 -14.09
C ASP A 72 -13.24 6.25 -12.72
N HIS A 73 -14.35 6.21 -11.96
CA HIS A 73 -14.40 6.76 -10.59
C HIS A 73 -13.62 5.92 -9.57
N LEU A 74 -13.28 4.67 -9.90
CA LEU A 74 -12.45 3.80 -9.09
C LEU A 74 -10.98 4.03 -9.42
N PRO A 75 -10.11 4.26 -8.43
CA PRO A 75 -8.67 4.45 -8.68
C PRO A 75 -8.00 3.29 -9.43
N ALA A 76 -8.49 2.06 -9.25
CA ALA A 76 -8.00 0.88 -9.99
C ALA A 76 -8.12 1.06 -11.51
N ILE A 77 -9.15 1.77 -12.00
CA ILE A 77 -9.40 2.03 -13.43
C ILE A 77 -8.94 3.45 -13.79
N GLY A 78 -9.40 4.47 -13.07
CA GLY A 78 -9.15 5.87 -13.43
C GLY A 78 -7.67 6.32 -13.34
N LYS A 79 -6.79 5.50 -12.75
CA LYS A 79 -5.33 5.74 -12.72
C LYS A 79 -4.54 4.81 -13.64
N LEU A 80 -5.22 4.02 -14.49
CA LEU A 80 -4.53 3.30 -15.57
C LEU A 80 -3.93 4.30 -16.57
N ASP A 81 -2.83 3.88 -17.20
CA ASP A 81 -2.28 4.61 -18.34
C ASP A 81 -3.38 4.78 -19.40
N PRO A 82 -3.61 6.01 -19.90
CA PRO A 82 -4.71 6.27 -20.83
C PRO A 82 -4.64 5.44 -22.12
N ALA A 83 -3.43 5.13 -22.61
CA ALA A 83 -3.27 4.33 -23.81
C ALA A 83 -3.58 2.85 -23.56
N LEU A 84 -3.20 2.31 -22.38
CA LEU A 84 -3.59 0.97 -21.96
C LEU A 84 -5.12 0.86 -21.79
N LEU A 85 -5.74 1.81 -21.10
CA LEU A 85 -7.19 1.80 -20.87
C LEU A 85 -7.98 1.92 -22.19
N SER A 86 -7.53 2.78 -23.12
CA SER A 86 -8.14 2.88 -24.47
C SER A 86 -8.05 1.56 -25.22
N ALA A 87 -6.86 0.96 -25.28
CA ALA A 87 -6.64 -0.31 -25.97
C ALA A 87 -7.50 -1.45 -25.38
N MET A 88 -7.60 -1.51 -24.03
CA MET A 88 -8.46 -2.51 -23.37
C MET A 88 -9.95 -2.31 -23.69
N ARG A 89 -10.44 -1.08 -23.77
CA ARG A 89 -11.83 -0.77 -24.13
C ARG A 89 -12.14 -1.10 -25.59
N GLU A 90 -11.20 -0.84 -26.49
CA GLU A 90 -11.33 -1.21 -27.91
C GLU A 90 -11.40 -2.74 -28.04
N ALA A 91 -10.47 -3.46 -27.42
CA ALA A 91 -10.47 -4.92 -27.38
C ALA A 91 -11.77 -5.49 -26.77
N ALA A 92 -12.24 -4.93 -25.66
CA ALA A 92 -13.48 -5.34 -25.00
C ALA A 92 -14.71 -5.11 -25.89
N THR A 93 -14.75 -4.02 -26.67
CA THR A 93 -15.82 -3.71 -27.63
C THR A 93 -15.91 -4.76 -28.73
N ASP A 94 -14.77 -5.19 -29.25
CA ASP A 94 -14.74 -6.20 -30.31
C ASP A 94 -15.05 -7.60 -29.74
N ALA A 95 -14.55 -7.94 -28.55
CA ALA A 95 -14.86 -9.19 -27.88
C ALA A 95 -16.34 -9.32 -27.49
N ALA A 96 -17.02 -8.21 -27.21
CA ALA A 96 -18.47 -8.18 -26.95
C ALA A 96 -19.30 -8.69 -28.13
N GLY A 97 -18.80 -8.55 -29.38
CA GLY A 97 -19.40 -9.17 -30.58
C GLY A 97 -19.44 -10.71 -30.49
N SER A 98 -18.60 -11.32 -29.70
CA SER A 98 -18.56 -12.77 -29.38
C SER A 98 -19.23 -13.11 -28.03
N GLY A 99 -19.89 -12.15 -27.38
CA GLY A 99 -20.58 -12.33 -26.10
C GLY A 99 -19.62 -12.38 -24.91
N LEU A 100 -18.41 -11.81 -25.02
CA LEU A 100 -17.39 -11.81 -23.96
C LEU A 100 -17.33 -10.43 -23.32
N ASP A 101 -17.28 -10.41 -21.96
CA ASP A 101 -17.01 -9.22 -21.17
C ASP A 101 -15.57 -9.28 -20.62
N PHE A 102 -14.96 -8.11 -20.39
CA PHE A 102 -13.64 -7.98 -19.78
C PHE A 102 -13.75 -7.46 -18.34
N PRO A 103 -14.13 -8.31 -17.38
CA PRO A 103 -14.15 -7.94 -15.98
C PRO A 103 -12.73 -7.75 -15.46
N VAL A 104 -12.44 -6.61 -14.82
CA VAL A 104 -11.13 -6.29 -14.26
C VAL A 104 -11.04 -6.80 -12.83
N ALA A 105 -10.08 -7.67 -12.54
CA ALA A 105 -9.78 -8.17 -11.21
C ALA A 105 -8.78 -7.26 -10.47
N SER A 106 -7.87 -6.60 -11.20
CA SER A 106 -6.94 -5.62 -10.65
C SER A 106 -6.46 -4.66 -11.74
N GLY A 107 -6.26 -3.40 -11.38
CA GLY A 107 -5.70 -2.37 -12.25
C GLY A 107 -4.58 -1.61 -11.53
N TRP A 108 -4.65 -0.26 -11.50
CA TRP A 108 -3.68 0.52 -10.75
C TRP A 108 -3.71 0.17 -9.26
N ARG A 109 -2.51 0.10 -8.64
CA ARG A 109 -2.30 -0.11 -7.20
C ARG A 109 -1.41 0.99 -6.62
N SER A 110 -1.69 1.46 -5.41
CA SER A 110 -0.73 2.30 -4.68
C SER A 110 0.54 1.51 -4.35
N ALA A 111 1.69 2.19 -4.29
CA ALA A 111 2.95 1.55 -3.87
C ALA A 111 2.83 0.91 -2.48
N GLN A 112 2.08 1.53 -1.57
CA GLN A 112 1.83 0.99 -0.24
C GLN A 112 0.99 -0.30 -0.26
N TYR A 113 0.01 -0.39 -1.17
CA TYR A 113 -0.77 -1.61 -1.37
C TYR A 113 0.10 -2.73 -1.96
N GLN A 114 0.92 -2.41 -2.96
CA GLN A 114 1.83 -3.37 -3.57
C GLN A 114 2.86 -3.91 -2.55
N ASP A 115 3.44 -3.04 -1.72
CA ASP A 115 4.35 -3.44 -0.63
C ASP A 115 3.65 -4.35 0.40
N TRP A 116 2.39 -4.03 0.73
CA TRP A 116 1.60 -4.89 1.61
C TRP A 116 1.34 -6.27 0.99
N MET A 117 1.01 -6.34 -0.30
CA MET A 117 0.83 -7.62 -1.03
C MET A 117 2.10 -8.46 -1.00
N LEU A 118 3.27 -7.86 -1.27
CA LEU A 118 4.55 -8.57 -1.22
C LEU A 118 4.83 -9.12 0.19
N ARG A 119 4.60 -8.33 1.24
CA ARG A 119 4.79 -8.82 2.63
C ARG A 119 3.88 -10.00 2.95
N ILE A 120 2.60 -9.96 2.56
CA ILE A 120 1.68 -11.09 2.73
C ILE A 120 2.13 -12.30 1.92
N ALA A 121 2.64 -12.09 0.71
CA ALA A 121 3.20 -13.18 -0.09
C ALA A 121 4.44 -13.81 0.57
N VAL A 122 5.35 -13.00 1.14
CA VAL A 122 6.51 -13.50 1.91
C VAL A 122 6.07 -14.32 3.13
N GLU A 123 5.06 -13.86 3.87
CA GLU A 123 4.50 -14.62 4.99
C GLU A 123 3.88 -15.95 4.52
N THR A 124 3.21 -15.94 3.37
CA THR A 124 2.52 -17.11 2.80
C THR A 124 3.51 -18.15 2.26
N TYR A 125 4.51 -17.72 1.51
CA TYR A 125 5.47 -18.59 0.84
C TYR A 125 6.73 -18.90 1.67
N GLY A 126 6.95 -18.15 2.77
CA GLY A 126 8.09 -18.31 3.67
C GLY A 126 9.44 -17.88 3.09
N SER A 127 9.47 -17.26 1.90
CA SER A 127 10.65 -16.77 1.20
C SER A 127 10.32 -15.60 0.31
N GLU A 128 11.15 -14.55 0.35
CA GLU A 128 11.01 -13.39 -0.53
C GLU A 128 11.26 -13.76 -2.00
N ASP A 129 12.26 -14.60 -2.28
CA ASP A 129 12.55 -15.05 -3.63
C ASP A 129 11.38 -15.80 -4.27
N VAL A 130 10.65 -16.61 -3.48
CA VAL A 130 9.44 -17.29 -3.97
C VAL A 130 8.28 -16.33 -4.09
N ALA A 131 8.09 -15.43 -3.12
CA ALA A 131 7.00 -14.45 -3.14
C ALA A 131 7.08 -13.53 -4.37
N ARG A 132 8.31 -13.10 -4.76
CA ARG A 132 8.54 -12.25 -5.92
C ARG A 132 8.21 -12.88 -7.27
N GLN A 133 8.08 -14.19 -7.35
CA GLN A 133 7.58 -14.86 -8.54
C GLN A 133 6.10 -14.56 -8.81
N PHE A 134 5.36 -14.14 -7.77
CA PHE A 134 3.91 -13.86 -7.83
C PHE A 134 3.58 -12.39 -7.57
N VAL A 135 4.45 -11.66 -6.85
CA VAL A 135 4.21 -10.27 -6.48
C VAL A 135 5.51 -9.48 -6.63
N ALA A 136 5.59 -8.64 -7.64
CA ALA A 136 6.71 -7.73 -7.86
C ALA A 136 6.84 -6.70 -6.72
N THR A 137 8.04 -6.14 -6.53
CA THR A 137 8.23 -4.99 -5.62
C THR A 137 7.46 -3.76 -6.12
N PRO A 138 7.19 -2.76 -5.26
CA PRO A 138 6.53 -1.52 -5.70
C PRO A 138 7.27 -0.80 -6.84
N GLU A 139 8.60 -0.90 -6.89
CA GLU A 139 9.44 -0.24 -7.88
C GLU A 139 9.39 -0.95 -9.25
N GLU A 140 9.16 -2.27 -9.24
CA GLU A 140 9.15 -3.11 -10.45
C GLU A 140 7.72 -3.33 -10.98
N SER A 141 6.70 -3.14 -10.16
CA SER A 141 5.31 -3.43 -10.51
C SER A 141 4.73 -2.43 -11.51
N SER A 142 4.33 -2.90 -12.67
CA SER A 142 3.61 -2.11 -13.67
C SER A 142 2.23 -1.64 -13.20
N HIS A 143 1.62 -2.32 -12.23
CA HIS A 143 0.37 -1.86 -11.61
C HIS A 143 0.56 -0.54 -10.86
N VAL A 144 1.71 -0.31 -10.21
CA VAL A 144 1.99 0.93 -9.47
C VAL A 144 2.08 2.13 -10.42
N THR A 145 2.54 1.93 -11.64
CA THR A 145 2.60 2.96 -12.67
C THR A 145 1.34 3.04 -13.54
N GLY A 146 0.34 2.18 -13.29
CA GLY A 146 -0.89 2.10 -14.07
C GLY A 146 -0.73 1.43 -15.44
N LYS A 147 0.39 0.77 -15.69
CA LYS A 147 0.72 0.16 -17.00
C LYS A 147 0.31 -1.31 -17.11
N ALA A 148 -0.36 -1.87 -16.10
CA ALA A 148 -0.85 -3.23 -16.10
C ALA A 148 -2.30 -3.31 -15.68
N VAL A 149 -3.00 -4.34 -16.19
CA VAL A 149 -4.36 -4.71 -15.81
C VAL A 149 -4.49 -6.23 -15.77
N ASP A 150 -5.19 -6.73 -14.74
CA ASP A 150 -5.52 -8.14 -14.56
C ASP A 150 -6.97 -8.39 -14.95
N ILE A 151 -7.21 -9.28 -15.91
CA ILE A 151 -8.53 -9.63 -16.40
C ILE A 151 -9.06 -10.88 -15.69
N GLY A 152 -10.26 -10.78 -15.10
CA GLY A 152 -10.83 -11.80 -14.22
C GLY A 152 -11.49 -13.00 -14.92
N SER A 153 -11.81 -12.91 -16.21
CA SER A 153 -12.48 -13.98 -16.96
C SER A 153 -11.48 -14.81 -17.75
N VAL A 154 -11.50 -16.14 -17.58
CA VAL A 154 -10.65 -17.07 -18.35
C VAL A 154 -10.96 -17.00 -19.85
N ASP A 155 -12.22 -16.81 -20.23
CA ASP A 155 -12.61 -16.68 -21.63
C ASP A 155 -12.07 -15.37 -22.24
N ALA A 156 -12.13 -14.26 -21.50
CA ALA A 156 -11.53 -13.00 -21.90
C ALA A 156 -9.99 -13.07 -21.99
N GLN A 157 -9.33 -13.75 -21.05
CA GLN A 157 -7.88 -14.02 -21.10
C GLN A 157 -7.51 -14.83 -22.34
N SER A 158 -8.30 -15.87 -22.65
CA SER A 158 -8.11 -16.70 -23.86
C SER A 158 -8.30 -15.88 -25.14
N TRP A 159 -9.27 -14.99 -25.17
CA TRP A 159 -9.50 -14.09 -26.31
C TRP A 159 -8.33 -13.10 -26.47
N LEU A 160 -7.91 -12.46 -25.38
CA LEU A 160 -6.78 -11.51 -25.39
C LEU A 160 -5.46 -12.18 -25.79
N SER A 161 -5.23 -13.42 -25.42
CA SER A 161 -4.01 -14.16 -25.82
C SER A 161 -3.93 -14.36 -27.35
N GLN A 162 -5.07 -14.33 -28.05
CA GLN A 162 -5.17 -14.52 -29.49
C GLN A 162 -5.25 -13.20 -30.26
N HIS A 163 -5.87 -12.17 -29.69
CA HIS A 163 -6.22 -10.93 -30.37
C HIS A 163 -5.58 -9.68 -29.73
N GLY A 164 -4.99 -9.81 -28.52
CA GLY A 164 -4.47 -8.66 -27.78
C GLY A 164 -3.44 -7.85 -28.55
N ALA A 165 -2.57 -8.51 -29.34
CA ALA A 165 -1.56 -7.85 -30.16
C ALA A 165 -2.14 -6.85 -31.17
N ASP A 166 -3.38 -7.09 -31.67
CA ASP A 166 -4.06 -6.18 -32.59
C ASP A 166 -4.34 -4.80 -31.95
N TYR A 167 -4.33 -4.73 -30.61
CA TYR A 167 -4.52 -3.52 -29.80
C TYR A 167 -3.23 -3.08 -29.08
N GLY A 168 -2.12 -3.77 -29.32
CA GLY A 168 -0.84 -3.53 -28.63
C GLY A 168 -0.75 -4.15 -27.25
N LEU A 169 -1.72 -5.00 -26.87
CA LEU A 169 -1.84 -5.65 -25.56
C LEU A 169 -1.12 -7.00 -25.55
N CYS A 170 -0.21 -7.19 -24.61
CA CYS A 170 0.57 -8.41 -24.50
C CYS A 170 0.45 -9.02 -23.10
N GLN A 171 0.27 -10.35 -23.02
CA GLN A 171 0.52 -11.09 -21.80
C GLN A 171 2.03 -11.06 -21.50
N VAL A 172 2.40 -10.74 -20.26
CA VAL A 172 3.80 -10.51 -19.87
C VAL A 172 4.41 -11.74 -19.21
N TYR A 173 3.70 -12.33 -18.26
CA TYR A 173 4.19 -13.42 -17.43
C TYR A 173 3.55 -14.75 -17.82
N ALA A 174 4.38 -15.82 -17.92
CA ALA A 174 3.87 -17.14 -18.27
C ALA A 174 3.01 -17.76 -17.15
N ASN A 175 3.28 -17.40 -15.89
CA ASN A 175 2.51 -17.86 -14.72
C ASN A 175 1.28 -17.01 -14.40
N GLU A 176 1.06 -15.89 -15.12
CA GLU A 176 -0.06 -14.95 -14.90
C GLU A 176 -0.84 -14.72 -16.20
N PRO A 177 -1.75 -15.65 -16.61
CA PRO A 177 -2.50 -15.53 -17.85
C PRO A 177 -3.49 -14.35 -17.85
N TRP A 178 -3.74 -13.75 -16.70
CA TRP A 178 -4.62 -12.58 -16.50
C TRP A 178 -3.90 -11.25 -16.72
N HIS A 179 -2.55 -11.19 -16.65
CA HIS A 179 -1.76 -9.95 -16.61
C HIS A 179 -1.41 -9.43 -18.00
N TYR A 180 -1.93 -8.25 -18.35
CA TYR A 180 -1.75 -7.60 -19.65
C TYR A 180 -1.16 -6.21 -19.50
N GLU A 181 -0.23 -5.88 -20.41
CA GLU A 181 0.38 -4.55 -20.56
C GLU A 181 0.31 -4.12 -22.03
N ARG A 182 0.29 -2.80 -22.29
CA ARG A 182 0.44 -2.28 -23.64
C ARG A 182 1.93 -2.08 -23.93
N LEU A 183 2.54 -3.02 -24.67
CA LEU A 183 4.00 -3.08 -24.89
C LEU A 183 4.42 -2.74 -26.32
N ILE A 184 3.53 -2.81 -27.29
CA ILE A 184 3.82 -2.71 -28.71
C ILE A 184 2.84 -1.74 -29.39
N ASP A 185 3.14 -1.35 -30.62
CA ASP A 185 2.13 -0.71 -31.45
C ASP A 185 1.09 -1.75 -31.94
N PRO A 186 -0.19 -1.35 -32.14
CA PRO A 186 -1.24 -2.27 -32.58
C PRO A 186 -0.87 -3.02 -33.84
N GLY A 187 -0.97 -4.36 -33.79
CA GLY A 187 -0.67 -5.27 -34.90
C GLY A 187 0.79 -5.75 -34.95
N ASP A 188 1.67 -5.25 -34.10
CA ASP A 188 3.03 -5.77 -33.96
C ASP A 188 3.05 -7.11 -33.20
N VAL A 189 4.24 -7.73 -33.10
CA VAL A 189 4.44 -9.01 -32.43
C VAL A 189 4.82 -8.78 -30.97
N CYS A 190 4.05 -9.36 -30.05
CA CYS A 190 4.38 -9.34 -28.63
C CYS A 190 5.73 -9.96 -28.33
N PRO A 191 6.53 -9.39 -27.40
CA PRO A 191 7.75 -10.02 -26.93
C PRO A 191 7.45 -11.39 -26.29
N GLN A 192 8.50 -12.21 -26.17
CA GLN A 192 8.37 -13.48 -25.47
C GLN A 192 8.02 -13.23 -24.00
N MET A 193 7.03 -13.95 -23.47
CA MET A 193 6.70 -13.90 -22.06
C MET A 193 7.91 -14.30 -21.21
N VAL A 194 8.13 -13.58 -20.10
CA VAL A 194 9.07 -14.00 -19.07
C VAL A 194 8.40 -15.01 -18.12
N PRO A 195 9.16 -15.88 -17.42
CA PRO A 195 8.57 -16.93 -16.58
C PRO A 195 7.61 -16.41 -15.52
N ASP A 196 7.97 -15.32 -14.83
CA ASP A 196 7.25 -14.77 -13.68
C ASP A 196 7.67 -13.32 -13.37
N ALA A 197 7.04 -12.72 -12.35
CA ALA A 197 7.26 -11.32 -11.96
C ALA A 197 8.65 -11.01 -11.37
N SER A 198 9.44 -12.02 -10.99
CA SER A 198 10.82 -11.86 -10.52
C SER A 198 11.84 -11.78 -11.65
N SER A 199 11.41 -12.11 -12.87
CA SER A 199 12.26 -12.18 -14.05
C SER A 199 12.54 -10.79 -14.62
N ALA A 200 13.80 -10.46 -14.94
CA ALA A 200 14.13 -9.24 -15.64
C ALA A 200 13.51 -9.23 -17.05
N ARG A 201 12.85 -8.13 -17.41
CA ARG A 201 12.35 -7.90 -18.75
C ARG A 201 13.46 -7.31 -19.62
N GLU A 202 13.69 -7.90 -20.77
CA GLU A 202 14.55 -7.29 -21.79
C GLU A 202 13.83 -6.04 -22.31
N GLY A 203 14.43 -4.85 -22.11
CA GLY A 203 13.90 -3.56 -22.54
C GLY A 203 14.14 -3.27 -24.02
#